data_b40c9fdaba9ae284e430bbe70462bf93
#
_entry.id   b40c9fdaba9ae284e430bbe70462bf93
#
_cell.length_a   1.000
_cell.length_b   1.000
_cell.length_c   1.000
_cell.angle_alpha   90.00
_cell.angle_beta   90.00
_cell.angle_gamma   90.00
#
_symmetry.space_group_name_H-M   'P 1'
#
loop_
_entity.id
_entity.type
_entity.pdbx_description
1 polymer ?
#
loop_
_entity_poly.entity_id
_entity_poly.type
_entity_poly.pdbx_seq_one_letter_code
_entity_poly.pdbx_strand_id
1 'polypeptide(L)'
;ALWEVRGRDGDMLQIWLAEVFHDSSHELGIDPGLEKDGVEAHLQALLAEHPEALAPGLSLVRREHPTPIGPVDLLCRDAAGAYVAVEIKRRGEIDGVEQLSRYLDLMRRDTLLGTVHGILAAQLIKPQARVLASDRGISCVTVDYDLLRGLDSADDRLF
;
A
#
# COMPACT_ATOMS: atom_id res chain seq x y z
N ALA A 1 1.53 15.65 -32.33
CA ALA A 1 0.80 16.42 -31.35
C ALA A 1 1.72 17.41 -30.65
N LEU A 2 1.22 18.57 -30.34
CA LEU A 2 1.93 19.60 -29.57
C LEU A 2 1.38 19.63 -28.15
N TRP A 3 2.26 19.47 -27.17
CA TRP A 3 1.92 19.63 -25.77
C TRP A 3 2.56 20.90 -25.22
N GLU A 4 1.77 21.73 -24.57
CA GLU A 4 2.24 22.95 -23.89
C GLU A 4 2.05 22.81 -22.38
N VAL A 5 3.13 23.01 -21.65
CA VAL A 5 3.10 23.08 -20.17
C VAL A 5 3.56 24.46 -19.76
N ARG A 6 2.75 25.16 -18.99
CA ARG A 6 3.07 26.49 -18.45
C ARG A 6 3.41 26.39 -16.97
N GLY A 7 4.59 26.86 -16.62
CA GLY A 7 5.01 27.01 -15.23
C GLY A 7 4.39 28.24 -14.56
N ARG A 8 4.44 28.29 -13.23
CA ARG A 8 3.92 29.41 -12.43
C ARG A 8 4.68 30.72 -12.67
N ASP A 9 5.94 30.63 -13.10
CA ASP A 9 6.83 31.79 -13.33
C ASP A 9 6.79 32.31 -14.79
N GLY A 10 5.80 31.85 -15.55
CA GLY A 10 5.62 32.24 -16.95
C GLY A 10 6.45 31.44 -17.96
N ASP A 11 7.18 30.46 -17.48
CA ASP A 11 7.93 29.55 -18.34
C ASP A 11 6.97 28.66 -19.14
N MET A 12 7.29 28.47 -20.40
CA MET A 12 6.51 27.62 -21.32
C MET A 12 7.39 26.53 -21.90
N LEU A 13 7.01 25.27 -21.68
CA LEU A 13 7.61 24.11 -22.30
C LEU A 13 6.70 23.64 -23.43
N GLN A 14 7.21 23.63 -24.65
CA GLN A 14 6.53 23.04 -25.81
C GLN A 14 7.19 21.72 -26.17
N ILE A 15 6.42 20.65 -26.21
CA ILE A 15 6.88 19.32 -26.56
C ILE A 15 6.21 18.93 -27.89
N TRP A 16 7.03 18.79 -28.94
CA TRP A 16 6.58 18.28 -30.23
C TRP A 16 6.75 16.77 -30.28
N LEU A 17 5.65 16.05 -30.35
CA LEU A 17 5.66 14.60 -30.58
C LEU A 17 5.63 14.35 -32.10
N ALA A 18 6.78 14.00 -32.65
CA ALA A 18 6.91 13.73 -34.08
C ALA A 18 6.38 12.33 -34.44
N GLU A 19 6.62 11.35 -33.58
CA GLU A 19 6.18 9.98 -33.82
C GLU A 19 6.06 9.25 -32.47
N VAL A 20 4.98 8.51 -32.28
CA VAL A 20 4.76 7.66 -31.10
C VAL A 20 4.93 6.21 -31.52
N PHE A 21 6.06 5.59 -31.12
CA PHE A 21 6.36 4.20 -31.48
C PHE A 21 5.60 3.19 -30.64
N HIS A 22 5.10 3.61 -29.50
CA HIS A 22 4.30 2.78 -28.61
C HIS A 22 3.32 3.67 -27.86
N ASP A 23 2.07 3.55 -28.18
CA ASP A 23 0.99 4.13 -27.41
C ASP A 23 0.38 2.99 -26.56
N SER A 24 0.70 2.97 -25.29
CA SER A 24 -0.04 2.20 -24.31
C SER A 24 -1.19 3.05 -23.79
N SER A 25 -1.99 3.62 -24.70
CA SER A 25 -3.29 4.14 -24.32
C SER A 25 -4.12 2.95 -23.84
N HIS A 26 -4.09 2.71 -22.55
CA HIS A 26 -5.15 1.98 -21.92
C HIS A 26 -6.40 2.80 -22.15
N GLU A 27 -7.32 2.26 -22.94
CA GLU A 27 -8.67 2.80 -22.93
C GLU A 27 -9.07 2.93 -21.47
N LEU A 28 -9.47 4.13 -21.07
CA LEU A 28 -10.12 4.40 -19.80
C LEU A 28 -11.55 3.80 -19.80
N GLY A 29 -11.66 2.58 -20.29
CA GLY A 29 -12.75 1.68 -19.98
C GLY A 29 -12.36 0.98 -18.70
N ILE A 30 -13.31 0.69 -17.84
CA ILE A 30 -13.20 0.04 -16.54
C ILE A 30 -11.83 -0.59 -16.34
N ASP A 31 -10.89 0.19 -15.79
CA ASP A 31 -9.56 -0.29 -15.50
C ASP A 31 -9.69 -1.36 -14.41
N PRO A 32 -9.31 -2.64 -14.68
CA PRO A 32 -9.28 -3.65 -13.64
C PRO A 32 -8.42 -3.24 -12.44
N GLY A 33 -7.49 -2.29 -12.64
CA GLY A 33 -6.73 -1.64 -11.60
C GLY A 33 -7.59 -0.77 -10.67
N LEU A 34 -8.56 -0.03 -11.21
CA LEU A 34 -9.46 0.81 -10.39
C LEU A 34 -10.40 -0.02 -9.50
N GLU A 35 -10.88 -1.17 -9.98
CA GLU A 35 -11.65 -2.10 -9.12
C GLU A 35 -10.78 -2.73 -8.04
N LYS A 36 -9.54 -3.11 -8.37
CA LYS A 36 -8.57 -3.58 -7.38
C LYS A 36 -8.28 -2.49 -6.35
N ASP A 37 -8.04 -1.26 -6.79
CA ASP A 37 -7.78 -0.11 -5.93
C ASP A 37 -8.96 0.16 -4.99
N GLY A 38 -10.20 -0.01 -5.45
CA GLY A 38 -11.40 0.14 -4.62
C GLY A 38 -11.46 -0.87 -3.47
N VAL A 39 -11.14 -2.14 -3.72
CA VAL A 39 -11.09 -3.18 -2.68
C VAL A 39 -9.90 -2.97 -1.75
N GLU A 40 -8.73 -2.66 -2.29
CA GLU A 40 -7.53 -2.37 -1.50
C GLU A 40 -7.71 -1.14 -0.62
N ALA A 41 -8.33 -0.07 -1.15
CA ALA A 41 -8.66 1.12 -0.37
C ALA A 41 -9.65 0.82 0.76
N HIS A 42 -10.65 -0.03 0.53
CA HIS A 42 -11.59 -0.44 1.56
C HIS A 42 -10.94 -1.33 2.61
N LEU A 43 -10.09 -2.28 2.21
CA LEU A 43 -9.26 -3.07 3.13
C LEU A 43 -8.37 -2.18 4.00
N GLN A 44 -7.74 -1.18 3.39
CA GLN A 44 -6.92 -0.21 4.13
C GLN A 44 -7.75 0.51 5.20
N ALA A 45 -8.95 0.98 4.86
CA ALA A 45 -9.83 1.63 5.81
C ALA A 45 -10.24 0.70 6.96
N LEU A 46 -10.63 -0.54 6.67
CA LEU A 46 -11.02 -1.53 7.66
C LEU A 46 -9.85 -1.92 8.58
N LEU A 47 -8.67 -2.14 8.03
CA LEU A 47 -7.47 -2.49 8.80
C LEU A 47 -6.94 -1.30 9.61
N ALA A 48 -7.17 -0.07 9.15
CA ALA A 48 -6.88 1.12 9.93
C ALA A 48 -7.76 1.23 11.18
N GLU A 49 -9.03 0.84 11.08
CA GLU A 49 -9.96 0.79 12.21
C GLU A 49 -9.71 -0.43 13.13
N HIS A 50 -9.22 -1.53 12.57
CA HIS A 50 -8.99 -2.80 13.27
C HIS A 50 -7.56 -3.32 13.05
N PRO A 51 -6.52 -2.56 13.47
CA PRO A 51 -5.13 -2.98 13.27
C PRO A 51 -4.77 -4.28 14.02
N GLU A 52 -5.48 -4.61 15.08
CA GLU A 52 -5.32 -5.85 15.82
C GLU A 52 -5.62 -7.11 14.99
N ALA A 53 -6.36 -6.97 13.90
CA ALA A 53 -6.57 -8.06 12.93
C ALA A 53 -5.28 -8.47 12.20
N LEU A 54 -4.28 -7.60 12.15
CA LEU A 54 -2.97 -7.87 11.56
C LEU A 54 -2.03 -8.55 12.55
N ALA A 55 -2.00 -8.08 13.78
CA ALA A 55 -1.22 -8.66 14.87
C ALA A 55 -1.75 -8.17 16.23
N PRO A 56 -1.74 -9.03 17.26
CA PRO A 56 -2.15 -8.63 18.61
C PRO A 56 -1.32 -7.45 19.12
N GLY A 57 -1.98 -6.45 19.69
CA GLY A 57 -1.33 -5.26 20.26
C GLY A 57 -0.85 -4.24 19.25
N LEU A 58 -1.15 -4.42 17.97
CA LEU A 58 -0.83 -3.44 16.91
C LEU A 58 -1.79 -2.26 17.02
N SER A 59 -1.23 -1.04 16.92
CA SER A 59 -2.00 0.20 16.88
C SER A 59 -1.64 1.04 15.67
N LEU A 60 -2.63 1.74 15.12
CA LEU A 60 -2.43 2.61 13.97
C LEU A 60 -1.72 3.90 14.41
N VAL A 61 -0.66 4.27 13.70
CA VAL A 61 -0.01 5.58 13.81
C VAL A 61 -0.50 6.50 12.71
N ARG A 62 -0.51 6.03 11.47
CA ARG A 62 -0.83 6.85 10.30
C ARG A 62 -1.22 5.99 9.10
N ARG A 63 -2.20 6.46 8.34
CA ARG A 63 -2.48 5.95 6.99
C ARG A 63 -1.61 6.68 5.98
N GLU A 64 -1.24 5.99 4.92
CA GLU A 64 -0.48 6.55 3.79
C GLU A 64 0.76 7.34 4.25
N HIS A 65 1.65 6.63 4.97
CA HIS A 65 2.88 7.22 5.45
C HIS A 65 3.83 7.53 4.28
N PRO A 66 4.24 8.79 4.10
CA PRO A 66 5.04 9.19 2.95
C PRO A 66 6.45 8.62 3.00
N THR A 67 6.93 8.17 1.85
CA THR A 67 8.34 7.85 1.60
C THR A 67 8.78 8.51 0.30
N PRO A 68 10.08 8.60 0.01
CA PRO A 68 10.57 9.18 -1.25
C PRO A 68 10.06 8.49 -2.52
N ILE A 69 9.58 7.24 -2.42
CA ILE A 69 9.08 6.46 -3.56
C ILE A 69 7.57 6.24 -3.54
N GLY A 70 6.86 6.88 -2.63
CA GLY A 70 5.41 6.78 -2.48
C GLY A 70 4.98 6.45 -1.06
N PRO A 71 3.67 6.46 -0.78
CA PRO A 71 3.15 6.20 0.55
C PRO A 71 3.08 4.70 0.86
N VAL A 72 3.42 4.35 2.10
CA VAL A 72 3.10 3.05 2.70
C VAL A 72 1.65 3.07 3.15
N ASP A 73 0.89 2.00 2.92
CA ASP A 73 -0.54 1.98 3.20
C ASP A 73 -0.88 2.29 4.66
N LEU A 74 -0.26 1.58 5.60
CA LEU A 74 -0.39 1.87 7.02
C LEU A 74 0.98 1.89 7.71
N LEU A 75 1.16 2.84 8.59
CA LEU A 75 2.22 2.82 9.60
C LEU A 75 1.56 2.52 10.95
N CYS A 76 2.00 1.45 11.56
CA CYS A 76 1.53 0.98 12.86
C CYS A 76 2.67 0.93 13.87
N ARG A 77 2.32 0.67 15.13
CA ARG A 77 3.26 0.42 16.21
C ARG A 77 2.86 -0.85 16.92
N ASP A 78 3.81 -1.72 17.18
CA ASP A 78 3.57 -2.96 17.92
C ASP A 78 3.56 -2.73 19.45
N ALA A 79 3.24 -3.79 20.22
CA ALA A 79 3.19 -3.73 21.65
C ALA A 79 4.54 -3.41 22.32
N ALA A 80 5.65 -3.69 21.63
CA ALA A 80 7.01 -3.38 22.08
C ALA A 80 7.45 -1.94 21.72
N GLY A 81 6.63 -1.20 20.98
CA GLY A 81 6.90 0.16 20.55
C GLY A 81 7.65 0.29 19.23
N ALA A 82 7.95 -0.82 18.54
CA ALA A 82 8.54 -0.79 17.21
C ALA A 82 7.52 -0.40 16.15
N TYR A 83 7.98 0.28 15.11
CA TYR A 83 7.13 0.61 13.97
C TYR A 83 6.92 -0.61 13.08
N VAL A 84 5.74 -0.67 12.47
CA VAL A 84 5.35 -1.72 11.54
C VAL A 84 4.76 -1.07 10.29
N ALA A 85 5.43 -1.26 9.16
CA ALA A 85 4.93 -0.83 7.87
C ALA A 85 4.06 -1.94 7.26
N VAL A 86 2.87 -1.61 6.84
CA VAL A 86 1.90 -2.55 6.28
C VAL A 86 1.62 -2.20 4.83
N GLU A 87 1.82 -3.14 3.95
CA GLU A 87 1.39 -3.08 2.56
C GLU A 87 0.17 -3.97 2.37
N ILE A 88 -0.88 -3.42 1.77
CA ILE A 88 -2.17 -4.07 1.61
C ILE A 88 -2.40 -4.35 0.14
N LYS A 89 -2.70 -5.61 -0.17
CA LYS A 89 -3.02 -6.05 -1.52
C LYS A 89 -4.26 -6.93 -1.50
N ARG A 90 -5.01 -6.91 -2.58
CA ARG A 90 -6.07 -7.90 -2.79
C ARG A 90 -5.45 -9.29 -2.95
N ARG A 91 -4.37 -9.37 -3.72
CA ARG A 91 -3.53 -10.56 -3.90
C ARG A 91 -2.09 -10.24 -3.57
N GLY A 92 -1.53 -10.95 -2.60
CA GLY A 92 -0.12 -10.87 -2.25
C GLY A 92 0.72 -11.66 -3.23
N GLU A 93 1.43 -10.95 -4.08
CA GLU A 93 2.34 -11.48 -5.10
C GLU A 93 3.77 -10.97 -4.83
N ILE A 94 4.72 -11.45 -5.61
CA ILE A 94 6.15 -11.08 -5.47
C ILE A 94 6.36 -9.57 -5.55
N ASP A 95 5.65 -8.89 -6.44
CA ASP A 95 5.75 -7.43 -6.60
C ASP A 95 5.36 -6.65 -5.35
N GLY A 96 4.35 -7.12 -4.60
CA GLY A 96 3.97 -6.52 -3.31
C GLY A 96 5.06 -6.67 -2.26
N VAL A 97 5.73 -7.84 -2.21
CA VAL A 97 6.88 -8.05 -1.32
C VAL A 97 8.05 -7.17 -1.70
N GLU A 98 8.36 -7.06 -2.99
CA GLU A 98 9.42 -6.18 -3.51
C GLU A 98 9.14 -4.71 -3.18
N GLN A 99 7.91 -4.27 -3.35
CA GLN A 99 7.49 -2.90 -3.03
C GLN A 99 7.68 -2.62 -1.54
N LEU A 100 7.17 -3.49 -0.67
CA LEU A 100 7.34 -3.33 0.78
C LEU A 100 8.81 -3.37 1.20
N SER A 101 9.62 -4.23 0.58
CA SER A 101 11.06 -4.28 0.84
C SER A 101 11.73 -2.93 0.58
N ARG A 102 11.38 -2.25 -0.51
CA ARG A 102 11.91 -0.92 -0.85
C ARG A 102 11.48 0.14 0.15
N TYR A 103 10.24 0.11 0.59
CA TYR A 103 9.76 1.00 1.66
C TYR A 103 10.53 0.78 2.95
N LEU A 104 10.70 -0.47 3.37
CA LEU A 104 11.43 -0.81 4.59
C LEU A 104 12.89 -0.35 4.54
N ASP A 105 13.56 -0.50 3.42
CA ASP A 105 14.94 -0.03 3.24
C ASP A 105 15.04 1.48 3.42
N LEU A 106 14.10 2.24 2.88
CA LEU A 106 14.06 3.70 3.03
C LEU A 106 13.69 4.12 4.45
N MET A 107 12.69 3.48 5.05
CA MET A 107 12.23 3.81 6.40
C MET A 107 13.29 3.49 7.46
N ARG A 108 14.06 2.43 7.28
CA ARG A 108 15.17 2.05 8.17
C ARG A 108 16.36 3.01 8.13
N ARG A 109 16.46 3.82 7.08
CA ARG A 109 17.46 4.91 7.00
C ARG A 109 17.06 6.13 7.83
N ASP A 110 15.78 6.26 8.15
CA ASP A 110 15.29 7.31 9.03
C ASP A 110 15.55 6.93 10.49
N THR A 111 16.53 7.58 11.10
CA THR A 111 16.93 7.32 12.49
C THR A 111 15.83 7.62 13.50
N LEU A 112 14.85 8.47 13.13
CA LEU A 112 13.71 8.80 14.00
C LEU A 112 12.73 7.64 14.14
N LEU A 113 12.65 6.74 13.15
CA LEU A 113 11.78 5.59 13.19
C LEU A 113 12.35 4.42 14.00
N GLY A 114 13.68 4.28 14.02
CA GLY A 114 14.33 3.15 14.69
C GLY A 114 14.03 1.82 13.99
N THR A 115 13.62 0.81 14.77
CA THR A 115 13.26 -0.51 14.24
C THR A 115 11.94 -0.46 13.50
N VAL A 116 11.93 -0.93 12.25
CA VAL A 116 10.75 -1.03 11.41
C VAL A 116 10.58 -2.46 10.90
N HIS A 117 9.48 -3.08 11.23
CA HIS A 117 9.06 -4.38 10.71
C HIS A 117 8.11 -4.21 9.53
N GLY A 118 7.94 -5.26 8.72
CA GLY A 118 7.03 -5.25 7.59
C GLY A 118 5.95 -6.32 7.69
N ILE A 119 4.73 -5.97 7.30
CA ILE A 119 3.62 -6.90 7.11
C ILE A 119 3.05 -6.73 5.71
N LEU A 120 2.99 -7.83 4.96
CA LEU A 120 2.19 -7.93 3.75
C LEU A 120 0.84 -8.53 4.11
N ALA A 121 -0.21 -7.74 3.97
CA ALA A 121 -1.59 -8.14 4.24
C ALA A 121 -2.36 -8.30 2.93
N ALA A 122 -3.02 -9.43 2.72
CA ALA A 122 -3.81 -9.68 1.53
C ALA A 122 -4.91 -10.71 1.79
N GLN A 123 -5.95 -10.71 0.95
CA GLN A 123 -6.99 -11.75 1.02
C GLN A 123 -6.44 -13.13 0.61
N LEU A 124 -5.52 -13.15 -0.33
CA LEU A 124 -4.83 -14.35 -0.80
C LEU A 124 -3.36 -14.00 -0.99
N ILE A 125 -2.47 -14.82 -0.48
CA ILE A 125 -1.03 -14.65 -0.64
C ILE A 125 -0.47 -15.87 -1.38
N LYS A 126 0.16 -15.63 -2.52
CA LYS A 126 0.75 -16.70 -3.33
C LYS A 126 1.94 -17.34 -2.59
N PRO A 127 2.17 -18.66 -2.76
CA PRO A 127 3.27 -19.36 -2.10
C PRO A 127 4.65 -18.73 -2.37
N GLN A 128 4.91 -18.28 -3.59
CA GLN A 128 6.16 -17.64 -3.98
C GLN A 128 6.37 -16.30 -3.23
N ALA A 129 5.29 -15.55 -3.03
CA ALA A 129 5.34 -14.31 -2.26
C ALA A 129 5.67 -14.59 -0.78
N ARG A 130 5.11 -15.66 -0.20
CA ARG A 130 5.43 -16.07 1.17
C ARG A 130 6.90 -16.44 1.34
N VAL A 131 7.47 -17.18 0.39
CA VAL A 131 8.88 -17.55 0.42
C VAL A 131 9.76 -16.31 0.38
N LEU A 132 9.51 -15.40 -0.56
CA LEU A 132 10.30 -14.17 -0.68
C LEU A 132 10.12 -13.27 0.55
N ALA A 133 8.92 -13.13 1.07
CA ALA A 133 8.64 -12.36 2.28
C ALA A 133 9.43 -12.91 3.48
N SER A 134 9.43 -14.23 3.65
CA SER A 134 10.22 -14.88 4.71
C SER A 134 11.71 -14.59 4.58
N ASP A 135 12.26 -14.66 3.38
CA ASP A 135 13.68 -14.33 3.12
C ASP A 135 14.00 -12.87 3.44
N ARG A 136 13.03 -11.99 3.30
CA ARG A 136 13.16 -10.54 3.57
C ARG A 136 12.80 -10.15 4.99
N GLY A 137 12.41 -11.10 5.84
CA GLY A 137 11.96 -10.83 7.20
C GLY A 137 10.61 -10.09 7.27
N ILE A 138 9.78 -10.25 6.25
CA ILE A 138 8.43 -9.68 6.15
C ILE A 138 7.42 -10.73 6.59
N SER A 139 6.52 -10.35 7.49
CA SER A 139 5.41 -11.20 7.89
C SER A 139 4.28 -11.14 6.87
N CYS A 140 3.67 -12.29 6.59
CA CYS A 140 2.49 -12.38 5.73
C CYS A 140 1.25 -12.62 6.58
N VAL A 141 0.22 -11.82 6.37
CA VAL A 141 -1.07 -11.95 7.05
C VAL A 141 -2.19 -12.08 6.01
N THR A 142 -2.89 -13.21 6.03
CA THR A 142 -4.09 -13.37 5.24
C THR A 142 -5.27 -12.74 5.98
N VAL A 143 -5.98 -11.83 5.32
CA VAL A 143 -7.12 -11.12 5.90
C VAL A 143 -8.43 -11.61 5.31
N ASP A 144 -9.42 -11.79 6.18
CA ASP A 144 -10.79 -12.11 5.78
C ASP A 144 -11.58 -10.80 5.62
N TYR A 145 -11.83 -10.43 4.38
CA TYR A 145 -12.52 -9.19 4.04
C TYR A 145 -13.97 -9.17 4.52
N ASP A 146 -14.67 -10.29 4.43
CA ASP A 146 -16.06 -10.39 4.87
C ASP A 146 -16.17 -10.33 6.39
N LEU A 147 -15.23 -10.92 7.11
CA LEU A 147 -15.14 -10.82 8.56
C LEU A 147 -14.89 -9.38 9.01
N LEU A 148 -13.96 -8.69 8.38
CA LEU A 148 -13.64 -7.27 8.68
C LEU A 148 -14.84 -6.36 8.42
N ARG A 149 -15.57 -6.56 7.33
CA ARG A 149 -16.81 -5.84 7.04
C ARG A 149 -17.90 -6.12 8.07
N GLY A 150 -17.94 -7.34 8.59
CA GLY A 150 -18.87 -7.72 9.66
C GLY A 150 -18.58 -7.02 10.97
N LEU A 151 -17.32 -6.80 11.32
CA LEU A 151 -16.92 -6.05 12.51
C LEU A 151 -17.34 -4.58 12.40
N ASP A 152 -17.09 -3.94 11.27
CA ASP A 152 -17.47 -2.56 11.00
C ASP A 152 -18.99 -2.35 11.14
N SER A 153 -19.79 -3.23 10.55
CA SER A 153 -21.26 -3.17 10.64
C SER A 153 -21.81 -3.49 12.04
N ALA A 154 -21.05 -4.18 12.88
CA ALA A 154 -21.42 -4.44 14.28
C ALA A 154 -21.20 -3.20 15.16
N ASP A 155 -20.14 -2.44 14.93
CA ASP A 155 -19.89 -1.18 15.62
C ASP A 155 -20.95 -0.12 15.26
N ASP A 156 -21.42 -0.08 14.04
CA ASP A 156 -22.50 0.80 13.61
C ASP A 156 -23.86 0.47 14.25
N ARG A 157 -24.05 -0.75 14.76
CA ARG A 157 -25.31 -1.19 15.41
C ARG A 157 -25.40 -0.90 16.89
N LEU A 158 -24.33 -0.43 17.51
CA LEU A 158 -24.30 -0.12 18.94
C LEU A 158 -24.75 1.31 19.26
N PHE A 159 -25.17 2.04 18.26
CA PHE A 159 -25.69 3.41 18.41
C PHE A 159 -27.09 3.56 17.80
#